data_e818e4353d98cfea839121cdc004f8cc
#
_entry.id   e818e4353d98cfea839121cdc004f8cc
#
_cell.length_a   1.000
_cell.length_b   1.000
_cell.length_c   1.000
_cell.angle_alpha   90.00
_cell.angle_beta   90.00
_cell.angle_gamma   90.00
#
_symmetry.space_group_name_H-M   'P 1'
#
loop_
_entity.id
_entity.type
_entity.pdbx_description
1 polymer ?
#
loop_
_entity_poly.entity_id
_entity_poly.type
_entity_poly.pdbx_seq_one_letter_code
_entity_poly.pdbx_strand_id
1 'polypeptide(L)'
;MASAEECREALQKLTGRFTEMNAKERASFFSDRSMSCEVTDLGVTFVTRFTTDGAEPVREVVPGEGQADIRLAAASDDVLHLAESPANIARMWVAGKVKVHAPMRDLLALRKLL
;
A
#
# COMPACT_ATOMS: atom_id res chain seq x y z
N MET A 1 16.16 -8.38 8.42
CA MET A 1 15.72 -7.22 7.63
C MET A 1 15.56 -7.63 6.18
N ALA A 2 14.39 -7.38 5.60
CA ALA A 2 14.15 -7.69 4.18
C ALA A 2 14.86 -6.67 3.28
N SER A 3 15.11 -7.05 2.03
CA SER A 3 15.72 -6.16 1.05
C SER A 3 14.68 -5.23 0.40
N ALA A 4 15.15 -4.15 -0.24
CA ALA A 4 14.27 -3.26 -0.98
C ALA A 4 13.51 -3.99 -2.09
N GLU A 5 14.18 -4.90 -2.80
CA GLU A 5 13.54 -5.70 -3.86
C GLU A 5 12.46 -6.63 -3.32
N GLU A 6 12.69 -7.25 -2.16
CA GLU A 6 11.69 -8.09 -1.51
C GLU A 6 10.46 -7.25 -1.12
N CYS A 7 10.68 -6.04 -0.61
CA CYS A 7 9.59 -5.13 -0.27
C CYS A 7 8.81 -4.70 -1.51
N ARG A 8 9.50 -4.39 -2.61
CA ARG A 8 8.85 -4.03 -3.87
C ARG A 8 7.97 -5.17 -4.37
N GLU A 9 8.48 -6.39 -4.34
CA GLU A 9 7.73 -7.58 -4.78
C GLU A 9 6.52 -7.83 -3.87
N ALA A 10 6.68 -7.65 -2.57
CA ALA A 10 5.58 -7.80 -1.61
C ALA A 10 4.47 -6.78 -1.88
N LEU A 11 4.84 -5.52 -2.11
CA LEU A 11 3.88 -4.47 -2.43
C LEU A 11 3.21 -4.72 -3.79
N GLN A 12 3.97 -5.21 -4.77
CA GLN A 12 3.42 -5.57 -6.08
C GLN A 12 2.37 -6.68 -5.96
N LYS A 13 2.63 -7.66 -5.11
CA LYS A 13 1.68 -8.74 -4.83
C LYS A 13 0.42 -8.20 -4.15
N LEU A 14 0.59 -7.31 -3.18
CA LEU A 14 -0.53 -6.71 -2.45
C LEU A 14 -1.42 -5.88 -3.38
N THR A 15 -0.81 -5.02 -4.20
CA THR A 15 -1.56 -4.18 -5.14
C THR A 15 -2.14 -4.97 -6.30
N GLY A 16 -1.54 -6.10 -6.65
CA GLY A 16 -2.05 -7.01 -7.67
C GLY A 16 -3.44 -7.55 -7.32
N ARG A 17 -3.73 -7.72 -6.05
CA ARG A 17 -5.07 -8.15 -5.60
C ARG A 17 -6.15 -7.15 -5.98
N PHE A 18 -5.81 -5.85 -5.95
CA PHE A 18 -6.73 -4.81 -6.38
C PHE A 18 -6.99 -4.91 -7.88
N THR A 19 -5.96 -5.21 -8.67
CA THR A 19 -6.09 -5.38 -10.12
C THR A 19 -6.96 -6.60 -10.48
N GLU A 20 -6.98 -7.63 -9.64
CA GLU A 20 -7.79 -8.83 -9.85
C GLU A 20 -9.28 -8.60 -9.60
N MET A 21 -9.66 -7.53 -8.93
CA MET A 21 -11.06 -7.17 -8.74
C MET A 21 -11.68 -6.78 -10.07
N ASN A 22 -13.01 -6.97 -10.20
CA ASN A 22 -13.70 -6.48 -11.39
C ASN A 22 -13.78 -4.95 -11.39
N ALA A 23 -14.03 -4.34 -12.54
CA ALA A 23 -14.00 -2.89 -12.70
C ALA A 23 -14.99 -2.17 -11.76
N LYS A 24 -16.15 -2.76 -11.51
CA LYS A 24 -17.17 -2.19 -10.63
C LYS A 24 -16.69 -2.17 -9.19
N GLU A 25 -16.07 -3.26 -8.72
CA GLU A 25 -15.52 -3.34 -7.38
C GLU A 25 -14.37 -2.35 -7.19
N ARG A 26 -13.45 -2.25 -8.16
CA ARG A 26 -12.36 -1.28 -8.10
C ARG A 26 -12.87 0.14 -7.96
N ALA A 27 -13.89 0.51 -8.74
CA ALA A 27 -14.46 1.85 -8.70
C ALA A 27 -15.12 2.18 -7.36
N SER A 28 -15.61 1.16 -6.63
CA SER A 28 -16.23 1.38 -5.32
C SER A 28 -15.23 1.63 -4.22
N PHE A 29 -13.96 1.23 -4.39
CA PHE A 29 -12.91 1.43 -3.37
C PHE A 29 -12.10 2.69 -3.65
N PHE A 30 -11.34 2.69 -4.74
CA PHE A 30 -10.46 3.80 -5.09
C PHE A 30 -10.66 4.19 -6.53
N SER A 31 -10.89 5.49 -6.75
CA SER A 31 -10.98 6.04 -8.08
C SER A 31 -9.84 7.03 -8.21
N ASP A 32 -8.78 6.63 -8.93
CA ASP A 32 -7.64 7.50 -9.22
C ASP A 32 -6.94 8.02 -7.95
N ARG A 33 -6.44 7.08 -7.13
CA ARG A 33 -5.70 7.39 -5.89
C ARG A 33 -4.27 6.91 -5.97
N SER A 34 -3.35 7.76 -5.52
CA SER A 34 -1.95 7.39 -5.37
C SER A 34 -1.69 6.84 -3.96
N MET A 35 -0.77 5.89 -3.85
CA MET A 35 -0.35 5.32 -2.57
C MET A 35 1.16 5.29 -2.50
N SER A 36 1.71 5.66 -1.34
CA SER A 36 3.13 5.50 -1.07
C SER A 36 3.35 4.58 0.13
N CYS A 37 4.48 3.88 0.13
CA CYS A 37 4.90 3.07 1.26
C CYS A 37 6.35 3.41 1.56
N GLU A 38 6.60 4.02 2.71
CA GLU A 38 7.95 4.28 3.21
C GLU A 38 8.42 3.07 4.00
N VAL A 39 9.57 2.50 3.59
CA VAL A 39 10.22 1.41 4.32
C VAL A 39 11.24 2.04 5.26
N THR A 40 10.86 2.18 6.52
CA THR A 40 11.55 3.05 7.48
C THR A 40 12.98 2.63 7.80
N ASP A 41 13.25 1.33 7.85
CA ASP A 41 14.59 0.81 8.16
C ASP A 41 15.53 0.77 6.96
N LEU A 42 15.00 0.90 5.75
CA LEU A 42 15.79 0.92 4.51
C LEU A 42 15.93 2.33 3.92
N GLY A 43 15.13 3.27 4.38
CA GLY A 43 15.15 4.63 3.85
C GLY A 43 14.69 4.74 2.40
N VAL A 44 13.84 3.83 1.95
CA VAL A 44 13.31 3.84 0.59
C VAL A 44 11.80 4.04 0.61
N THR A 45 11.26 4.60 -0.47
CA THR A 45 9.83 4.83 -0.62
C THR A 45 9.37 4.26 -1.96
N PHE A 46 8.28 3.51 -1.92
CA PHE A 46 7.64 2.96 -3.12
C PHE A 46 6.32 3.66 -3.35
N VAL A 47 5.97 3.85 -4.62
CA VAL A 47 4.68 4.44 -5.00
C VAL A 47 3.97 3.60 -6.03
N THR A 48 2.65 3.68 -5.99
CA THR A 48 1.77 3.11 -7.00
C THR A 48 0.55 4.00 -7.13
N ARG A 49 -0.28 3.72 -8.12
CA ARG A 49 -1.53 4.44 -8.33
C ARG A 49 -2.64 3.45 -8.60
N PHE A 50 -3.76 3.63 -7.91
CA PHE A 50 -4.96 2.84 -8.14
C PHE A 50 -5.86 3.57 -9.12
N THR A 51 -6.19 2.89 -10.21
CA THR A 51 -7.08 3.42 -11.25
C THR A 51 -8.23 2.45 -11.47
N THR A 52 -9.20 2.84 -12.27
CA THR A 52 -10.33 1.96 -12.63
C THR A 52 -9.86 0.73 -13.41
N ASP A 53 -8.68 0.80 -14.03
CA ASP A 53 -8.10 -0.32 -14.78
C ASP A 53 -7.26 -1.25 -13.92
N GLY A 54 -6.99 -0.88 -12.66
CA GLY A 54 -6.19 -1.65 -11.73
C GLY A 54 -5.10 -0.80 -11.10
N ALA A 55 -4.12 -1.46 -10.47
CA ALA A 55 -2.97 -0.77 -9.87
C ALA A 55 -1.84 -0.68 -10.88
N GLU A 56 -1.17 0.49 -10.92
CA GLU A 56 0.04 0.66 -11.71
C GLU A 56 1.20 -0.12 -11.07
N PRO A 57 2.25 -0.47 -11.82
CA PRO A 57 3.42 -1.14 -11.25
C PRO A 57 4.03 -0.31 -10.12
N VAL A 58 4.42 -1.01 -9.04
CA VAL A 58 5.09 -0.37 -7.91
C VAL A 58 6.50 0.06 -8.33
N ARG A 59 6.85 1.32 -8.05
CA ARG A 59 8.17 1.86 -8.36
C ARG A 59 8.77 2.56 -7.16
N GLU A 60 10.09 2.56 -7.10
CA GLU A 60 10.83 3.27 -6.05
C GLU A 60 10.98 4.74 -6.45
N VAL A 61 10.83 5.63 -5.46
CA VAL A 61 11.03 7.07 -5.65
C VAL A 61 11.99 7.59 -4.59
N VAL A 62 12.55 8.76 -4.82
CA VAL A 62 13.40 9.44 -3.83
C VAL A 62 12.51 9.86 -2.64
N PRO A 63 12.96 9.62 -1.39
CA PRO A 63 12.20 10.04 -0.22
C PRO A 63 11.85 11.53 -0.28
N GLY A 64 10.58 11.83 -0.01
CA GLY A 64 10.09 13.19 -0.12
C GLY A 64 9.50 13.56 -1.48
N GLU A 65 9.74 12.76 -2.51
CA GLU A 65 9.06 12.91 -3.79
C GLU A 65 7.71 12.19 -3.75
N GLY A 66 6.76 12.71 -4.49
CA GLY A 66 5.48 12.05 -4.65
C GLY A 66 4.63 12.11 -3.39
N GLN A 67 3.97 13.23 -3.18
CA GLN A 67 2.94 13.31 -2.17
C GLN A 67 1.78 12.44 -2.62
N ALA A 68 1.60 11.32 -1.95
CA ALA A 68 0.53 10.39 -2.26
C ALA A 68 -0.73 10.72 -1.44
N ASP A 69 -1.88 10.33 -1.97
CA ASP A 69 -3.15 10.48 -1.26
C ASP A 69 -3.19 9.58 -0.04
N ILE A 70 -2.68 8.36 -0.18
CA ILE A 70 -2.59 7.39 0.90
C ILE A 70 -1.12 7.11 1.17
N ARG A 71 -0.71 7.27 2.43
CA ARG A 71 0.69 7.07 2.83
C ARG A 71 0.79 5.98 3.88
N LEU A 72 1.64 5.01 3.62
CA LEU A 72 1.96 3.94 4.56
C LEU A 72 3.41 4.07 4.98
N ALA A 73 3.72 3.69 6.21
CA ALA A 73 5.09 3.62 6.70
C ALA A 73 5.23 2.38 7.57
N ALA A 74 6.26 1.57 7.31
CA ALA A 74 6.52 0.34 8.04
C ALA A 74 7.97 -0.09 7.86
N ALA A 75 8.46 -0.94 8.78
CA ALA A 75 9.75 -1.59 8.60
C ALA A 75 9.67 -2.66 7.51
N SER A 76 10.82 -3.02 6.93
CA SER A 76 10.87 -3.96 5.80
C SER A 76 10.19 -5.30 6.09
N ASP A 77 10.43 -5.90 7.25
CA ASP A 77 9.82 -7.17 7.61
C ASP A 77 8.30 -7.04 7.76
N ASP A 78 7.83 -5.91 8.25
CA ASP A 78 6.40 -5.64 8.38
C ASP A 78 5.74 -5.47 7.01
N VAL A 79 6.45 -4.90 6.03
CA VAL A 79 5.94 -4.81 4.65
C VAL A 79 5.68 -6.20 4.08
N LEU A 80 6.58 -7.16 4.34
CA LEU A 80 6.38 -8.55 3.89
C LEU A 80 5.15 -9.16 4.55
N HIS A 81 4.92 -8.90 5.83
CA HIS A 81 3.73 -9.39 6.53
C HIS A 81 2.43 -8.81 5.97
N LEU A 82 2.43 -7.55 5.57
CA LEU A 82 1.27 -6.92 4.94
C LEU A 82 0.82 -7.67 3.69
N ALA A 83 1.79 -8.15 2.91
CA ALA A 83 1.51 -8.82 1.65
C ALA A 83 1.00 -10.26 1.81
N GLU A 84 1.18 -10.87 2.97
CA GLU A 84 0.72 -12.23 3.23
C GLU A 84 -0.79 -12.35 3.28
N SER A 85 -1.45 -11.36 3.90
CA SER A 85 -2.91 -11.35 4.02
C SER A 85 -3.41 -9.93 4.25
N PRO A 86 -4.48 -9.51 3.55
CA PRO A 86 -5.10 -8.21 3.81
C PRO A 86 -5.53 -8.02 5.27
N ALA A 87 -5.92 -9.08 5.96
CA ALA A 87 -6.30 -9.02 7.37
C ALA A 87 -5.16 -8.56 8.27
N ASN A 88 -3.91 -8.76 7.86
CA ASN A 88 -2.75 -8.32 8.65
C ASN A 88 -2.66 -6.80 8.73
N ILE A 89 -3.18 -6.08 7.75
CA ILE A 89 -3.13 -4.61 7.73
C ILE A 89 -3.82 -4.04 8.98
N ALA A 90 -5.01 -4.51 9.30
CA ALA A 90 -5.74 -4.02 10.47
C ALA A 90 -5.01 -4.32 11.77
N ARG A 91 -4.50 -5.54 11.91
CA ARG A 91 -3.78 -5.95 13.13
C ARG A 91 -2.51 -5.14 13.33
N MET A 92 -1.75 -4.94 12.26
CA MET A 92 -0.49 -4.21 12.31
C MET A 92 -0.71 -2.72 12.54
N TRP A 93 -1.79 -2.18 12.00
CA TRP A 93 -2.16 -0.79 12.23
C TRP A 93 -2.49 -0.56 13.71
N VAL A 94 -3.35 -1.41 14.29
CA VAL A 94 -3.72 -1.34 15.71
C VAL A 94 -2.49 -1.53 16.61
N ALA A 95 -1.57 -2.42 16.22
CA ALA A 95 -0.34 -2.68 16.97
C ALA A 95 0.72 -1.58 16.79
N GLY A 96 0.50 -0.60 15.92
CA GLY A 96 1.46 0.47 15.66
C GLY A 96 2.62 0.08 14.77
N LYS A 97 2.58 -1.09 14.15
CA LYS A 97 3.65 -1.57 13.24
C LYS A 97 3.56 -0.95 11.86
N VAL A 98 2.37 -0.50 11.47
CA VAL A 98 2.13 0.20 10.22
C VAL A 98 1.46 1.52 10.56
N LYS A 99 2.01 2.61 10.03
CA LYS A 99 1.39 3.92 10.11
C LYS A 99 0.64 4.18 8.82
N VAL A 100 -0.62 4.60 8.94
CA VAL A 100 -1.45 4.93 7.79
C VAL A 100 -1.87 6.39 7.89
N HIS A 101 -1.62 7.14 6.83
CA HIS A 101 -1.99 8.54 6.73
C HIS A 101 -2.78 8.76 5.45
N ALA A 102 -4.07 9.05 5.59
CA ALA A 102 -4.98 9.18 4.46
C ALA A 102 -6.23 9.98 4.86
N PRO A 103 -6.96 10.56 3.89
CA PRO A 103 -8.26 11.15 4.19
C PRO A 103 -9.24 10.12 4.76
N MET A 104 -10.20 10.58 5.56
CA MET A 104 -11.15 9.70 6.25
C MET A 104 -11.87 8.76 5.28
N ARG A 105 -12.29 9.24 4.13
CA ARG A 105 -12.99 8.39 3.15
C ARG A 105 -12.10 7.26 2.61
N ASP A 106 -10.79 7.52 2.46
CA ASP A 106 -9.84 6.51 1.99
C ASP A 106 -9.56 5.49 3.09
N LEU A 107 -9.54 5.92 4.35
CA LEU A 107 -9.43 5.01 5.50
C LEU A 107 -10.63 4.07 5.57
N LEU A 108 -11.84 4.58 5.30
CA LEU A 108 -13.03 3.76 5.27
C LEU A 108 -13.01 2.77 4.10
N ALA A 109 -12.48 3.18 2.94
CA ALA A 109 -12.33 2.30 1.79
C ALA A 109 -11.31 1.19 2.08
N LEU A 110 -10.18 1.53 2.71
CA LEU A 110 -9.19 0.53 3.13
C LEU A 110 -9.80 -0.50 4.09
N ARG A 111 -10.66 -0.05 4.99
CA ARG A 111 -11.33 -0.92 5.94
C ARG A 111 -12.20 -1.97 5.23
N LYS A 112 -12.81 -1.63 4.11
CA LYS A 112 -13.62 -2.56 3.31
C LYS A 112 -12.78 -3.65 2.65
N LEU A 113 -11.49 -3.40 2.41
CA LEU A 113 -10.58 -4.40 1.84
C LEU A 113 -10.14 -5.44 2.86
N LEU A 114 -10.41 -5.20 4.11
CA LEU A 114 -10.06 -6.09 5.22
C LEU A 114 -11.24 -7.05 5.51
#